data_2e6e2ab7b0ac27551fbe64ecdea7259e
#
_entry.id   2e6e2ab7b0ac27551fbe64ecdea7259e
#
_cell.length_a   1.000
_cell.length_b   1.000
_cell.length_c   1.000
_cell.angle_alpha   90.00
_cell.angle_beta   90.00
_cell.angle_gamma   90.00
#
_symmetry.space_group_name_H-M   'P 1'
#
loop_
_entity.id
_entity.type
_entity.pdbx_description
1 polymer ?
#
loop_
_entity_poly.entity_id
_entity_poly.type
_entity_poly.pdbx_seq_one_letter_code
_entity_poly.pdbx_strand_id
1 'polypeptide(L)'
;MILFRTNASPQVGFGHLTRCRALAMVLRRAGKRCVMVGPDSSFAKPGDDAVFDEWLPESEWPSSQEDALKTIRIAQKHQADCLVLDDYRIDEAYQLAIRAAGLRWLQFGGTASKPLWADNAKGDNS
;
A
#
# COMPACT_ATOMS: atom_id res chain seq x y z
N MET A 1 -7.30 -9.46 -5.59
CA MET A 1 -7.54 -8.16 -4.97
C MET A 1 -6.21 -7.49 -4.65
N ILE A 2 -6.13 -6.21 -4.84
CA ILE A 2 -4.91 -5.43 -4.61
C ILE A 2 -5.14 -4.56 -3.38
N LEU A 3 -4.22 -4.61 -2.43
CA LEU A 3 -4.34 -3.84 -1.19
C LEU A 3 -3.31 -2.73 -1.21
N PHE A 4 -3.78 -1.50 -0.98
CA PHE A 4 -2.92 -0.32 -0.96
C PHE A 4 -2.67 0.09 0.48
N ARG A 5 -1.40 0.27 0.83
CA ARG A 5 -1.02 0.82 2.13
C ARG A 5 -0.31 2.14 1.91
N THR A 6 -0.96 3.20 2.30
CA THR A 6 -0.40 4.54 2.13
C THR A 6 -0.88 5.41 3.27
N ASN A 7 -0.54 6.68 3.22
CA ASN A 7 -1.01 7.63 4.22
C ASN A 7 -1.17 9.00 3.57
N ALA A 8 -1.91 9.85 4.25
CA ALA A 8 -2.10 11.22 3.83
C ALA A 8 -2.40 12.06 5.06
N SER A 9 -1.82 13.24 5.11
CA SER A 9 -2.07 14.18 6.18
C SER A 9 -1.52 15.54 5.75
N PRO A 10 -1.90 16.62 6.41
CA PRO A 10 -1.31 17.92 6.09
C PRO A 10 0.21 17.92 6.21
N GLN A 11 0.77 17.12 7.12
CA GLN A 11 2.21 17.06 7.31
C GLN A 11 2.91 16.24 6.24
N VAL A 12 2.29 15.13 5.83
CA VAL A 12 2.88 14.24 4.84
C VAL A 12 2.57 14.70 3.42
N GLY A 13 1.42 15.34 3.24
CA GLY A 13 0.96 15.71 1.92
C GLY A 13 0.05 14.64 1.34
N PHE A 14 -0.36 14.83 0.11
CA PHE A 14 -1.35 13.98 -0.53
C PHE A 14 -0.84 13.30 -1.79
N GLY A 15 0.45 13.44 -2.09
CA GLY A 15 1.02 12.85 -3.29
C GLY A 15 0.90 11.34 -3.34
N HIS A 16 1.13 10.68 -2.20
CA HIS A 16 1.00 9.23 -2.12
C HIS A 16 -0.42 8.79 -2.48
N LEU A 17 -1.40 9.46 -1.89
CA LEU A 17 -2.79 9.09 -2.11
C LEU A 17 -3.20 9.33 -3.55
N THR A 18 -2.73 10.42 -4.15
CA THR A 18 -3.01 10.73 -5.55
C THR A 18 -2.47 9.65 -6.48
N ARG A 19 -1.22 9.20 -6.22
CA ARG A 19 -0.63 8.13 -7.03
C ARG A 19 -1.40 6.83 -6.89
N CYS A 20 -1.82 6.51 -5.67
CA CYS A 20 -2.57 5.29 -5.43
C CYS A 20 -3.91 5.33 -6.15
N ARG A 21 -4.58 6.47 -6.15
CA ARG A 21 -5.84 6.59 -6.88
C ARG A 21 -5.65 6.35 -8.37
N ALA A 22 -4.60 6.93 -8.94
CA ALA A 22 -4.33 6.78 -10.37
C ALA A 22 -4.09 5.31 -10.72
N LEU A 23 -3.29 4.62 -9.92
CA LEU A 23 -3.02 3.22 -10.17
C LEU A 23 -4.27 2.37 -9.96
N ALA A 24 -5.04 2.65 -8.93
CA ALA A 24 -6.24 1.88 -8.65
C ALA A 24 -7.26 2.02 -9.77
N MET A 25 -7.37 3.20 -10.37
CA MET A 25 -8.27 3.39 -11.50
C MET A 25 -7.90 2.48 -12.66
N VAL A 26 -6.60 2.36 -12.95
CA VAL A 26 -6.14 1.48 -14.01
C VAL A 26 -6.43 0.02 -13.66
N LEU A 27 -6.19 -0.36 -12.42
CA LEU A 27 -6.42 -1.74 -11.98
C LEU A 27 -7.91 -2.09 -12.01
N ARG A 28 -8.76 -1.16 -11.63
CA ARG A 28 -10.20 -1.40 -11.70
C ARG A 28 -10.65 -1.63 -13.14
N ARG A 29 -10.10 -0.87 -14.07
CA ARG A 29 -10.42 -1.09 -15.49
C ARG A 29 -9.98 -2.46 -15.96
N ALA A 30 -8.94 -3.01 -15.33
CA ALA A 30 -8.46 -4.35 -15.64
C ALA A 30 -9.21 -5.43 -14.87
N GLY A 31 -10.26 -5.06 -14.15
CA GLY A 31 -11.08 -6.03 -13.43
C GLY A 31 -10.57 -6.39 -12.04
N LYS A 32 -9.62 -5.63 -11.51
CA LYS A 32 -9.08 -5.93 -10.19
C LYS A 32 -9.84 -5.17 -9.11
N ARG A 33 -10.05 -5.83 -7.98
CA ARG A 33 -10.62 -5.16 -6.81
C ARG A 33 -9.50 -4.52 -6.01
N CYS A 34 -9.78 -3.35 -5.46
CA CYS A 34 -8.79 -2.57 -4.72
C CYS A 34 -9.33 -2.21 -3.35
N VAL A 35 -8.45 -2.27 -2.36
CA VAL A 35 -8.78 -1.88 -0.98
C VAL A 35 -7.73 -0.86 -0.54
N MET A 36 -8.19 0.25 0.03
CA MET A 36 -7.30 1.28 0.55
C MET A 36 -7.16 1.11 2.05
N VAL A 37 -5.92 1.13 2.53
CA VAL A 37 -5.62 1.04 3.96
C VAL A 37 -4.71 2.19 4.34
N GLY A 38 -5.13 2.98 5.28
CA GLY A 38 -4.26 4.00 5.84
C GLY A 38 -4.91 5.33 6.11
N PRO A 39 -5.19 6.13 5.08
CA PRO A 39 -5.66 7.50 5.34
C PRO A 39 -7.01 7.50 6.04
N ASP A 40 -7.21 8.52 6.88
CA ASP A 40 -8.50 8.73 7.48
C ASP A 40 -9.54 8.85 6.38
N SER A 41 -10.74 8.35 6.64
CA SER A 41 -11.78 8.37 5.64
C SER A 41 -12.21 9.79 5.26
N SER A 42 -11.87 10.78 6.08
CA SER A 42 -12.13 12.18 5.71
C SER A 42 -11.34 12.61 4.49
N PHE A 43 -10.30 11.89 4.11
CA PHE A 43 -9.52 12.19 2.91
C PHE A 43 -10.07 11.50 1.66
N ALA A 44 -11.10 10.70 1.80
CA ALA A 44 -11.75 10.10 0.65
C ALA A 44 -12.48 11.18 -0.13
N LYS A 45 -12.44 11.07 -1.45
CA LYS A 45 -13.09 12.03 -2.34
C LYS A 45 -14.29 11.39 -3.00
N PRO A 46 -15.25 12.22 -3.48
CA PRO A 46 -16.33 11.68 -4.28
C PRO A 46 -15.77 10.87 -5.44
N GLY A 47 -16.29 9.69 -5.64
CA GLY A 47 -15.80 8.81 -6.68
C GLY A 47 -14.81 7.76 -6.20
N ASP A 48 -14.23 7.93 -5.03
CA ASP A 48 -13.30 6.93 -4.51
C ASP A 48 -13.99 5.59 -4.26
N ASP A 49 -15.27 5.60 -3.96
CA ASP A 49 -16.02 4.37 -3.76
C ASP A 49 -16.20 3.57 -5.05
N ALA A 50 -16.02 4.21 -6.19
CA ALA A 50 -16.02 3.50 -7.46
C ALA A 50 -14.65 2.91 -7.78
N VAL A 51 -13.61 3.33 -7.05
CA VAL A 51 -12.24 2.89 -7.28
C VAL A 51 -11.80 1.90 -6.22
N PHE A 52 -12.15 2.15 -4.97
CA PHE A 52 -11.78 1.28 -3.86
C PHE A 52 -13.03 0.59 -3.32
N ASP A 53 -12.98 -0.72 -3.26
CA ASP A 53 -14.09 -1.51 -2.73
C ASP A 53 -14.25 -1.33 -1.23
N GLU A 54 -13.13 -1.05 -0.54
CA GLU A 54 -13.15 -0.76 0.88
C GLU A 54 -12.11 0.28 1.19
N TRP A 55 -12.34 1.02 2.24
CA TRP A 55 -11.41 2.03 2.73
C TRP A 55 -11.27 1.82 4.23
N LEU A 56 -10.09 1.36 4.66
CA LEU A 56 -9.83 1.01 6.05
C LEU A 56 -8.89 2.04 6.66
N PRO A 57 -9.39 2.90 7.54
CA PRO A 57 -8.54 3.91 8.15
C PRO A 57 -7.57 3.25 9.14
N GLU A 58 -6.29 3.42 8.90
CA GLU A 58 -5.24 2.90 9.76
C GLU A 58 -4.11 3.89 9.76
N SER A 59 -4.37 5.06 10.35
CA SER A 59 -3.43 6.16 10.27
C SER A 59 -2.28 6.04 11.27
N GLU A 60 -2.42 5.22 12.29
CA GLU A 60 -1.36 5.04 13.26
C GLU A 60 -0.26 4.17 12.73
N TRP A 61 0.96 4.50 13.12
CA TRP A 61 2.14 3.78 12.66
C TRP A 61 3.11 3.69 13.84
N PRO A 62 2.86 2.76 14.78
CA PRO A 62 3.71 2.67 15.97
C PRO A 62 5.16 2.33 15.63
N SER A 63 5.36 1.41 14.68
CA SER A 63 6.68 1.04 14.20
C SER A 63 6.52 0.35 12.87
N SER A 64 7.62 0.23 12.13
CA SER A 64 7.61 -0.50 10.87
C SER A 64 7.17 -1.94 11.08
N GLN A 65 7.67 -2.57 12.12
CA GLN A 65 7.34 -3.97 12.37
C GLN A 65 5.87 -4.16 12.69
N GLU A 66 5.32 -3.30 13.52
CA GLU A 66 3.91 -3.41 13.90
C GLU A 66 2.99 -3.11 12.74
N ASP A 67 3.33 -2.11 11.95
CA ASP A 67 2.51 -1.79 10.80
C ASP A 67 2.59 -2.88 9.74
N ALA A 68 3.77 -3.46 9.53
CA ALA A 68 3.91 -4.56 8.58
C ALA A 68 3.05 -5.74 8.99
N LEU A 69 3.03 -6.09 10.27
CA LEU A 69 2.21 -7.19 10.75
C LEU A 69 0.73 -6.90 10.57
N LYS A 70 0.32 -5.66 10.83
CA LYS A 70 -1.07 -5.26 10.64
C LYS A 70 -1.45 -5.38 9.16
N THR A 71 -0.60 -4.88 8.28
CA THR A 71 -0.85 -4.92 6.84
C THR A 71 -0.93 -6.36 6.35
N ILE A 72 -0.03 -7.22 6.84
CA ILE A 72 -0.04 -8.62 6.48
C ILE A 72 -1.36 -9.29 6.90
N ARG A 73 -1.82 -9.01 8.11
CA ARG A 73 -3.07 -9.59 8.59
C ARG A 73 -4.25 -9.16 7.72
N ILE A 74 -4.29 -7.88 7.37
CA ILE A 74 -5.37 -7.37 6.53
C ILE A 74 -5.29 -8.02 5.14
N ALA A 75 -4.09 -8.11 4.60
CA ALA A 75 -3.90 -8.72 3.28
C ALA A 75 -4.34 -10.18 3.27
N GLN A 76 -4.01 -10.92 4.31
CA GLN A 76 -4.38 -12.32 4.40
C GLN A 76 -5.88 -12.48 4.57
N LYS A 77 -6.50 -11.62 5.39
CA LYS A 77 -7.94 -11.67 5.59
C LYS A 77 -8.68 -11.42 4.29
N HIS A 78 -8.20 -10.50 3.49
CA HIS A 78 -8.83 -10.14 2.22
C HIS A 78 -8.32 -10.96 1.04
N GLN A 79 -7.38 -11.87 1.28
CA GLN A 79 -6.80 -12.71 0.24
C GLN A 79 -6.19 -11.88 -0.88
N ALA A 80 -5.38 -10.90 -0.49
CA ALA A 80 -4.77 -9.99 -1.46
C ALA A 80 -3.77 -10.73 -2.32
N ASP A 81 -3.79 -10.42 -3.61
CA ASP A 81 -2.83 -10.97 -4.57
C ASP A 81 -1.52 -10.19 -4.52
N CYS A 82 -1.61 -8.91 -4.22
CA CYS A 82 -0.46 -8.03 -4.27
C CYS A 82 -0.72 -6.82 -3.39
N LEU A 83 0.35 -6.28 -2.83
CA LEU A 83 0.29 -5.05 -2.06
C LEU A 83 0.91 -3.92 -2.86
N VAL A 84 0.34 -2.73 -2.73
CA VAL A 84 0.95 -1.51 -3.23
C VAL A 84 1.32 -0.68 -2.01
N LEU A 85 2.61 -0.46 -1.83
CA LEU A 85 3.14 0.23 -0.65
C LEU A 85 3.63 1.60 -1.08
N ASP A 86 3.05 2.64 -0.50
CA ASP A 86 3.43 4.01 -0.85
C ASP A 86 3.44 4.87 0.41
N ASP A 87 4.49 4.70 1.19
CA ASP A 87 4.68 5.46 2.42
C ASP A 87 6.17 5.58 2.66
N TYR A 88 6.63 6.77 2.99
CA TYR A 88 8.05 7.02 3.16
C TYR A 88 8.64 6.28 4.37
N ARG A 89 7.80 5.78 5.27
CA ARG A 89 8.25 5.06 6.45
C ARG A 89 8.51 3.59 6.18
N ILE A 90 8.17 3.08 4.99
CA ILE A 90 8.42 1.69 4.66
C ILE A 90 9.91 1.50 4.44
N ASP A 91 10.51 0.69 5.28
CA ASP A 91 11.95 0.44 5.28
C ASP A 91 12.24 -1.04 4.99
N GLU A 92 13.50 -1.40 5.10
CA GLU A 92 13.93 -2.77 4.81
C GLU A 92 13.24 -3.77 5.74
N ALA A 93 13.09 -3.43 7.01
CA ALA A 93 12.43 -4.33 7.95
C ALA A 93 10.99 -4.62 7.53
N TYR A 94 10.30 -3.58 7.04
CA TYR A 94 8.95 -3.74 6.54
C TYR A 94 8.93 -4.68 5.34
N GLN A 95 9.83 -4.44 4.40
CA GLN A 95 9.92 -5.26 3.19
C GLN A 95 10.21 -6.72 3.50
N LEU A 96 11.13 -6.95 4.44
CA LEU A 96 11.46 -8.31 4.83
C LEU A 96 10.28 -9.03 5.45
N ALA A 97 9.49 -8.33 6.26
CA ALA A 97 8.30 -8.93 6.86
C ALA A 97 7.28 -9.32 5.79
N ILE A 98 7.05 -8.45 4.81
CA ILE A 98 6.14 -8.74 3.72
C ILE A 98 6.61 -9.95 2.93
N ARG A 99 7.91 -9.99 2.62
CA ARG A 99 8.49 -11.11 1.88
C ARG A 99 8.36 -12.42 2.67
N ALA A 100 8.64 -12.36 3.96
CA ALA A 100 8.55 -13.56 4.80
C ALA A 100 7.13 -14.11 4.84
N ALA A 101 6.13 -13.24 4.68
CA ALA A 101 4.75 -13.68 4.65
C ALA A 101 4.33 -14.22 3.27
N GLY A 102 5.24 -14.22 2.31
CA GLY A 102 4.95 -14.75 0.98
C GLY A 102 4.10 -13.85 0.13
N LEU A 103 4.03 -12.57 0.45
CA LEU A 103 3.21 -11.62 -0.28
C LEU A 103 4.05 -10.88 -1.30
N ARG A 104 3.44 -10.56 -2.43
CA ARG A 104 4.06 -9.74 -3.45
C ARG A 104 3.74 -8.28 -3.17
N TRP A 105 4.65 -7.40 -3.56
CA TRP A 105 4.36 -5.98 -3.41
C TRP A 105 5.03 -5.17 -4.49
N LEU A 106 4.43 -4.01 -4.75
CA LEU A 106 5.00 -2.95 -5.55
C LEU A 106 5.17 -1.76 -4.63
N GLN A 107 6.32 -1.11 -4.67
CA GLN A 107 6.55 0.04 -3.81
C GLN A 107 6.92 1.25 -4.65
N PHE A 108 6.22 2.35 -4.41
CA PHE A 108 6.62 3.63 -4.97
C PHE A 108 7.75 4.19 -4.13
N GLY A 109 8.73 4.78 -4.78
CA GLY A 109 9.88 5.30 -4.08
C GLY A 109 9.59 6.56 -3.35
N GLY A 110 10.08 6.66 -2.14
CA GLY A 110 9.97 7.87 -1.37
C GLY A 110 11.13 8.79 -1.60
N THR A 111 12.33 8.24 -1.61
CA THR A 111 13.53 9.04 -1.78
C THR A 111 14.46 8.34 -2.74
N ALA A 112 15.38 9.10 -3.28
CA ALA A 112 16.35 8.56 -4.22
C ALA A 112 17.29 7.57 -3.57
N SER A 113 17.43 7.62 -2.27
CA SER A 113 18.35 6.73 -1.59
C SER A 113 17.76 5.34 -1.37
N LYS A 114 16.47 5.16 -1.63
CA LYS A 114 15.83 3.87 -1.42
C LYS A 114 15.56 3.20 -2.74
N PRO A 115 15.83 1.89 -2.82
CA PRO A 115 15.53 1.18 -4.05
C PRO A 115 14.03 1.14 -4.27
N LEU A 116 13.65 1.16 -5.52
CA LEU A 116 12.28 0.99 -5.91
C LEU A 116 12.13 -0.43 -6.35
N TRP A 117 11.61 -1.27 -5.48
CA TRP A 117 11.51 -2.62 -5.87
C TRP A 117 10.20 -3.21 -5.57
N ALA A 118 9.80 -4.16 -6.40
CA ALA A 118 8.76 -5.07 -6.10
C ALA A 118 9.39 -6.40 -5.80
N ASP A 119 8.72 -7.19 -5.03
CA ASP A 119 9.22 -8.49 -4.67
C ASP A 119 9.59 -9.29 -5.89
N ASN A 120 8.69 -9.36 -6.84
CA ASN A 120 8.96 -10.16 -8.00
C ASN A 120 9.87 -9.47 -8.98
N ALA A 121 10.18 -8.25 -8.79
CA ALA A 121 11.09 -7.59 -9.66
C ALA A 121 12.46 -8.11 -9.46
N LYS A 122 12.77 -8.63 -8.33
CA LYS A 122 13.95 -9.08 -8.17
C LYS A 122 13.95 -10.36 -8.04
N GLY A 123 12.95 -10.77 -7.86
CA GLY A 123 12.88 -12.01 -7.68
C GLY A 123 14.07 -12.53 -7.29
N ASP A 124 14.65 -12.33 -7.51
CA ASP A 124 15.70 -12.68 -7.32
C ASP A 124 16.67 -12.02 -6.93
N ASN A 125 16.91 -11.25 -7.14
CA ASN A 125 17.93 -10.59 -6.91
C ASN A 125 18.04 -10.26 -5.80
N SER A 126 17.44 -10.60 -5.42
CA SER A 126 17.49 -10.20 -4.36
C SER A 126 18.18 -10.61 -3.65
#